data_0322d6bbc3c375fc0af3bddd2f742ea5
#
_entry.id   0322d6bbc3c375fc0af3bddd2f742ea5
#
_cell.length_a   1.000
_cell.length_b   1.000
_cell.length_c   1.000
_cell.angle_alpha   90.00
_cell.angle_beta   90.00
_cell.angle_gamma   90.00
#
_symmetry.space_group_name_H-M   'P 1'
#
loop_
_entity.id
_entity.type
_entity.pdbx_description
1 polymer ?
#
loop_
_entity_poly.entity_id
_entity_poly.type
_entity_poly.pdbx_seq_one_letter_code
_entity_poly.pdbx_strand_id
1 'polypeptide(L)'
;MTDNALYGKDLSWGMVEMMARQFTPYALAGSTTGDYYLQNYGFTATSAVSRIEATWAQAYNVIANANAALANIDAKKGIMDPINYNVYKGEFLAIRAYMHFELMRLFGYGNWAGRKSEIDGKYAVPYVTVVSKNPVPQVKSQEFFKLLIADLEAAAELLGESDPLTGKKAWNEYADVNIDGFYNFRSLHLNYYAVKALMARAYLWEGSADSKVKALAAAEEVIEKYFSSGDNLDSYNVTRWMSDTDYNTYPAMALEQIFALNINPDNFTNATSAYLKANYVDTDLSVYYLTTDATVALYENSSTDYRLTKLLYHHPDGINAGYAPLKLQQNTSYNKNYSNRVALIRMPEMYYIAAECYLAQGNVAKALELLTVVRNQRGVYDELNAEMSVEEAQNEIKKEYHKEFLCEGVMFYYYKRTGAETLPLWEGTVGDEQYVLPYPTFEIQNGRIQ
;
A
#
# COMPACT_ATOMS: atom_id res chain seq x y z
N MET A 1 5.74 -7.07 -10.27
CA MET A 1 5.35 -6.59 -8.91
C MET A 1 5.14 -7.72 -7.89
N THR A 2 4.88 -8.95 -8.34
CA THR A 2 4.56 -10.11 -7.46
C THR A 2 5.78 -10.83 -6.86
N ASP A 3 7.00 -10.37 -7.14
CA ASP A 3 8.23 -10.89 -6.55
C ASP A 3 8.29 -10.66 -5.03
N ASN A 4 8.98 -11.55 -4.28
CA ASN A 4 9.12 -11.43 -2.84
C ASN A 4 9.86 -10.16 -2.38
N ALA A 5 10.77 -9.65 -3.20
CA ALA A 5 11.42 -8.36 -2.93
C ALA A 5 10.48 -7.15 -3.12
N LEU A 6 9.29 -7.37 -3.69
CA LEU A 6 8.23 -6.37 -3.84
C LEU A 6 7.00 -6.80 -3.03
N TYR A 7 5.83 -6.89 -3.67
CA TYR A 7 4.57 -7.15 -2.98
C TYR A 7 4.29 -8.62 -2.69
N GLY A 8 5.12 -9.55 -3.19
CA GLY A 8 5.07 -10.94 -2.73
C GLY A 8 5.39 -11.09 -1.24
N LYS A 9 6.22 -10.18 -0.68
CA LYS A 9 6.55 -10.12 0.74
C LYS A 9 6.97 -8.72 1.22
N ASP A 10 8.07 -8.17 0.69
CA ASP A 10 8.83 -7.10 1.36
C ASP A 10 8.13 -5.74 1.39
N LEU A 11 7.35 -5.39 0.38
CA LEU A 11 6.57 -4.14 0.32
C LEU A 11 5.12 -4.28 0.82
N SER A 12 4.76 -5.44 1.35
CA SER A 12 3.43 -5.68 1.94
C SER A 12 3.57 -6.10 3.40
N TRP A 13 3.76 -7.39 3.67
CA TRP A 13 3.77 -7.96 5.02
C TRP A 13 5.18 -8.29 5.56
N GLY A 14 6.24 -8.00 4.81
CA GLY A 14 7.63 -8.31 5.16
C GLY A 14 8.42 -7.11 5.67
N MET A 15 9.38 -6.62 4.86
CA MET A 15 10.36 -5.59 5.23
C MET A 15 9.72 -4.32 5.82
N VAL A 16 8.70 -3.78 5.16
CA VAL A 16 8.06 -2.52 5.59
C VAL A 16 7.27 -2.68 6.90
N GLU A 17 6.70 -3.86 7.15
CA GLU A 17 6.04 -4.17 8.43
C GLU A 17 7.05 -4.30 9.57
N MET A 18 8.23 -4.92 9.28
CA MET A 18 9.32 -4.99 10.26
C MET A 18 9.82 -3.59 10.63
N MET A 19 10.08 -2.74 9.64
CA MET A 19 10.53 -1.36 9.88
C MET A 19 9.47 -0.50 10.58
N ALA A 20 8.19 -0.79 10.37
CA ALA A 20 7.09 -0.16 11.10
C ALA A 20 6.90 -0.71 12.51
N ARG A 21 7.61 -1.78 12.88
CA ARG A 21 7.49 -2.48 14.17
C ARG A 21 6.06 -2.92 14.50
N GLN A 22 5.35 -3.36 13.45
CA GLN A 22 3.97 -3.84 13.58
C GLN A 22 3.87 -5.14 14.37
N PHE A 23 4.92 -5.96 14.32
CA PHE A 23 5.00 -7.21 15.04
C PHE A 23 5.93 -7.09 16.25
N THR A 24 5.76 -7.97 17.20
CA THR A 24 6.66 -8.08 18.35
C THR A 24 8.09 -8.20 17.88
N PRO A 25 9.03 -7.45 18.50
CA PRO A 25 10.43 -7.54 18.15
C PRO A 25 10.92 -8.98 18.17
N TYR A 26 11.64 -9.35 17.15
CA TYR A 26 12.31 -10.64 17.07
C TYR A 26 13.37 -10.72 18.16
N ALA A 27 12.96 -11.18 19.35
CA ALA A 27 13.77 -11.20 20.56
C ALA A 27 14.73 -12.40 20.62
N LEU A 28 15.19 -12.89 19.47
CA LEU A 28 16.21 -13.93 19.47
C LEU A 28 17.59 -13.31 19.71
N ALA A 29 18.07 -13.41 20.92
CA ALA A 29 19.46 -13.09 21.24
C ALA A 29 20.37 -13.82 20.23
N GLY A 30 21.15 -13.08 19.46
CA GLY A 30 22.03 -13.62 18.43
C GLY A 30 21.40 -13.90 17.07
N SER A 31 20.16 -13.42 16.82
CA SER A 31 19.54 -13.51 15.48
C SER A 31 20.36 -12.75 14.44
N THR A 32 20.55 -13.38 13.28
CA THR A 32 21.25 -12.81 12.11
C THR A 32 20.32 -12.71 10.89
N THR A 33 19.02 -12.83 11.09
CA THR A 33 18.01 -12.78 10.02
C THR A 33 17.85 -11.36 9.49
N GLY A 34 17.49 -11.25 8.22
CA GLY A 34 17.16 -9.96 7.61
C GLY A 34 16.01 -9.24 8.33
N ASP A 35 15.02 -9.98 8.82
CA ASP A 35 13.89 -9.42 9.57
C ASP A 35 14.35 -8.76 10.88
N TYR A 36 15.25 -9.40 11.64
CA TYR A 36 15.82 -8.85 12.86
C TYR A 36 16.55 -7.53 12.59
N TYR A 37 17.42 -7.51 11.58
CA TYR A 37 18.18 -6.29 11.27
C TYR A 37 17.27 -5.17 10.74
N LEU A 38 16.30 -5.48 9.89
CA LEU A 38 15.36 -4.48 9.37
C LEU A 38 14.50 -3.88 10.50
N GLN A 39 14.03 -4.70 11.43
CA GLN A 39 13.26 -4.24 12.59
C GLN A 39 14.07 -3.35 13.53
N ASN A 40 15.39 -3.55 13.61
CA ASN A 40 16.30 -2.78 14.44
C ASN A 40 17.13 -1.74 13.64
N TYR A 41 16.72 -1.45 12.41
CA TYR A 41 17.38 -0.46 11.52
C TYR A 41 18.87 -0.73 11.26
N GLY A 42 19.27 -1.99 11.36
CA GLY A 42 20.62 -2.47 11.07
C GLY A 42 20.87 -2.63 9.57
N PHE A 43 20.69 -1.57 8.80
CA PHE A 43 20.72 -1.58 7.33
C PHE A 43 22.08 -1.91 6.72
N THR A 44 23.14 -1.99 7.50
CA THR A 44 24.48 -2.39 7.04
C THR A 44 24.74 -3.88 7.14
N ALA A 45 23.86 -4.64 7.81
CA ALA A 45 24.01 -6.10 7.90
C ALA A 45 23.74 -6.75 6.53
N THR A 46 24.56 -7.71 6.13
CA THR A 46 24.50 -8.35 4.81
C THR A 46 23.10 -8.84 4.43
N SER A 47 22.37 -9.44 5.39
CA SER A 47 21.02 -9.95 5.12
C SER A 47 19.97 -8.84 4.93
N ALA A 48 20.15 -7.67 5.57
CA ALA A 48 19.32 -6.51 5.32
C ALA A 48 19.67 -5.83 3.99
N VAL A 49 20.99 -5.62 3.74
CA VAL A 49 21.50 -5.05 2.47
C VAL A 49 20.96 -5.83 1.29
N SER A 50 21.06 -7.16 1.29
CA SER A 50 20.58 -8.01 0.18
C SER A 50 19.10 -7.79 -0.14
N ARG A 51 18.25 -7.60 0.87
CA ARG A 51 16.81 -7.35 0.66
C ARG A 51 16.54 -5.95 0.12
N ILE A 52 17.22 -4.95 0.66
CA ILE A 52 17.10 -3.55 0.21
C ILE A 52 17.53 -3.42 -1.26
N GLU A 53 18.69 -4.01 -1.62
CA GLU A 53 19.21 -4.00 -2.98
C GLU A 53 18.31 -4.79 -3.95
N ALA A 54 17.74 -5.93 -3.51
CA ALA A 54 16.78 -6.69 -4.31
C ALA A 54 15.49 -5.88 -4.57
N THR A 55 14.98 -5.17 -3.58
CA THR A 55 13.81 -4.29 -3.74
C THR A 55 14.07 -3.19 -4.78
N TRP A 56 15.22 -2.51 -4.70
CA TRP A 56 15.62 -1.52 -5.69
C TRP A 56 15.69 -2.12 -7.11
N ALA A 57 16.42 -3.22 -7.27
CA ALA A 57 16.62 -3.85 -8.56
C ALA A 57 15.31 -4.33 -9.18
N GLN A 58 14.44 -4.98 -8.42
CA GLN A 58 13.16 -5.45 -8.91
C GLN A 58 12.18 -4.32 -9.22
N ALA A 59 12.19 -3.24 -8.47
CA ALA A 59 11.38 -2.06 -8.78
C ALA A 59 11.78 -1.44 -10.12
N TYR A 60 13.07 -1.22 -10.35
CA TYR A 60 13.55 -0.73 -11.64
C TYR A 60 13.37 -1.73 -12.78
N ASN A 61 13.39 -3.04 -12.52
CA ASN A 61 13.03 -4.04 -13.52
C ASN A 61 11.56 -3.89 -13.97
N VAL A 62 10.63 -3.66 -13.06
CA VAL A 62 9.22 -3.38 -13.41
C VAL A 62 9.12 -2.09 -14.23
N ILE A 63 9.80 -1.02 -13.81
CA ILE A 63 9.85 0.26 -14.55
C ILE A 63 10.40 0.06 -15.97
N ALA A 64 11.48 -0.71 -16.13
CA ALA A 64 12.08 -0.98 -17.45
C ALA A 64 11.10 -1.71 -18.36
N ASN A 65 10.34 -2.69 -17.86
CA ASN A 65 9.32 -3.39 -18.63
C ASN A 65 8.15 -2.45 -19.02
N ALA A 66 7.70 -1.58 -18.12
CA ALA A 66 6.69 -0.58 -18.44
C ALA A 66 7.18 0.39 -19.53
N ASN A 67 8.43 0.86 -19.43
CA ASN A 67 9.05 1.72 -20.43
C ASN A 67 9.19 1.04 -21.79
N ALA A 68 9.53 -0.26 -21.82
CA ALA A 68 9.63 -1.03 -23.06
C ALA A 68 8.27 -1.13 -23.78
N ALA A 69 7.19 -1.33 -23.01
CA ALA A 69 5.84 -1.30 -23.56
C ALA A 69 5.47 0.10 -24.07
N LEU A 70 5.69 1.15 -23.27
CA LEU A 70 5.40 2.54 -23.63
C LEU A 70 6.16 3.02 -24.87
N ALA A 71 7.41 2.60 -25.05
CA ALA A 71 8.22 2.95 -26.22
C ALA A 71 7.65 2.42 -27.55
N ASN A 72 6.80 1.40 -27.51
CA ASN A 72 6.29 0.73 -28.69
C ASN A 72 4.79 0.90 -28.93
N ILE A 73 4.02 1.25 -27.89
CA ILE A 73 2.56 1.23 -27.94
C ILE A 73 1.99 2.28 -28.91
N ASP A 74 2.61 3.47 -28.99
CA ASP A 74 2.14 4.54 -29.86
C ASP A 74 2.25 4.18 -31.35
N ALA A 75 3.27 3.42 -31.71
CA ALA A 75 3.41 2.91 -33.09
C ALA A 75 2.33 1.86 -33.46
N LYS A 76 1.64 1.32 -32.46
CA LYS A 76 0.55 0.35 -32.65
C LYS A 76 -0.85 0.97 -32.56
N LYS A 77 -0.97 2.25 -32.27
CA LYS A 77 -2.25 2.94 -32.10
C LYS A 77 -3.21 2.76 -33.27
N GLY A 78 -2.69 2.75 -34.51
CA GLY A 78 -3.51 2.63 -35.72
C GLY A 78 -4.05 1.21 -36.01
N ILE A 79 -3.56 0.20 -35.30
CA ILE A 79 -3.96 -1.21 -35.47
C ILE A 79 -4.57 -1.83 -34.22
N MET A 80 -4.47 -1.15 -33.08
CA MET A 80 -5.12 -1.55 -31.83
C MET A 80 -6.52 -0.99 -31.76
N ASP A 81 -7.42 -1.74 -31.11
CA ASP A 81 -8.69 -1.18 -30.69
C ASP A 81 -8.45 0.03 -29.76
N PRO A 82 -9.20 1.14 -29.91
CA PRO A 82 -9.03 2.33 -29.08
C PRO A 82 -9.18 2.08 -27.56
N ILE A 83 -10.05 1.15 -27.16
CA ILE A 83 -10.22 0.78 -25.76
C ILE A 83 -8.94 0.15 -25.24
N ASN A 84 -8.41 -0.87 -25.96
CA ASN A 84 -7.17 -1.54 -25.59
C ASN A 84 -5.97 -0.59 -25.57
N TYR A 85 -5.85 0.32 -26.57
CA TYR A 85 -4.78 1.30 -26.59
C TYR A 85 -4.80 2.19 -25.34
N ASN A 86 -5.96 2.76 -25.02
CA ASN A 86 -6.09 3.66 -23.88
C ASN A 86 -5.83 2.94 -22.57
N VAL A 87 -6.41 1.75 -22.37
CA VAL A 87 -6.28 1.00 -21.11
C VAL A 87 -4.84 0.52 -20.94
N TYR A 88 -4.23 -0.09 -21.95
CA TYR A 88 -2.86 -0.59 -21.82
C TYR A 88 -1.86 0.54 -21.60
N LYS A 89 -1.96 1.63 -22.36
CA LYS A 89 -1.07 2.78 -22.20
C LYS A 89 -1.25 3.43 -20.81
N GLY A 90 -2.51 3.61 -20.39
CA GLY A 90 -2.83 4.15 -19.07
C GLY A 90 -2.27 3.28 -17.94
N GLU A 91 -2.46 1.96 -18.00
CA GLU A 91 -1.93 1.03 -16.99
C GLU A 91 -0.39 1.02 -16.95
N PHE A 92 0.31 1.06 -18.11
CA PHE A 92 1.78 1.12 -18.12
C PHE A 92 2.32 2.43 -17.54
N LEU A 93 1.69 3.57 -17.82
CA LEU A 93 2.03 4.84 -17.19
C LEU A 93 1.83 4.77 -15.67
N ALA A 94 0.71 4.22 -15.24
CA ALA A 94 0.38 4.05 -13.82
C ALA A 94 1.34 3.09 -13.11
N ILE A 95 1.75 1.97 -13.73
CA ILE A 95 2.76 1.03 -13.19
C ILE A 95 4.11 1.74 -13.03
N ARG A 96 4.53 2.52 -14.03
CA ARG A 96 5.76 3.29 -13.97
C ARG A 96 5.74 4.29 -12.82
N ALA A 97 4.67 5.06 -12.71
CA ALA A 97 4.46 6.02 -11.64
C ALA A 97 4.43 5.34 -10.27
N TYR A 98 3.68 4.25 -10.13
CA TYR A 98 3.55 3.50 -8.88
C TYR A 98 4.91 3.04 -8.37
N MET A 99 5.72 2.38 -9.21
CA MET A 99 7.02 1.86 -8.79
C MET A 99 8.04 2.96 -8.50
N HIS A 100 8.03 4.07 -9.24
CA HIS A 100 8.85 5.22 -8.89
C HIS A 100 8.45 5.82 -7.53
N PHE A 101 7.16 5.91 -7.26
CA PHE A 101 6.66 6.41 -5.99
C PHE A 101 7.05 5.49 -4.82
N GLU A 102 7.02 4.16 -5.00
CA GLU A 102 7.53 3.22 -3.99
C GLU A 102 9.02 3.45 -3.69
N LEU A 103 9.84 3.59 -4.73
CA LEU A 103 11.24 3.91 -4.57
C LEU A 103 11.45 5.24 -3.83
N MET A 104 10.69 6.27 -4.17
CA MET A 104 10.74 7.56 -3.47
C MET A 104 10.34 7.41 -2.00
N ARG A 105 9.31 6.63 -1.69
CA ARG A 105 8.87 6.41 -0.31
C ARG A 105 9.88 5.62 0.51
N LEU A 106 10.67 4.73 -0.09
CA LEU A 106 11.71 3.96 0.59
C LEU A 106 13.02 4.74 0.73
N PHE A 107 13.54 5.29 -0.36
CA PHE A 107 14.89 5.84 -0.46
C PHE A 107 14.93 7.38 -0.40
N GLY A 108 13.81 8.07 -0.58
CA GLY A 108 13.71 9.51 -0.40
C GLY A 108 13.41 9.91 1.04
N TYR A 109 13.39 11.21 1.30
CA TYR A 109 13.10 11.78 2.61
C TYR A 109 11.61 11.78 2.94
N GLY A 110 11.28 11.64 4.22
CA GLY A 110 9.92 11.75 4.75
C GLY A 110 9.61 13.12 5.34
N ASN A 111 8.38 13.28 5.89
CA ASN A 111 7.89 14.52 6.47
C ASN A 111 8.04 15.73 5.51
N TRP A 112 7.67 15.53 4.26
CA TRP A 112 7.84 16.57 3.24
C TRP A 112 7.06 17.84 3.57
N ALA A 113 5.82 17.69 4.03
CA ALA A 113 4.99 18.83 4.44
C ALA A 113 5.65 19.70 5.53
N GLY A 114 6.25 19.06 6.54
CA GLY A 114 6.92 19.75 7.65
C GLY A 114 8.31 20.31 7.28
N ARG A 115 8.95 19.77 6.24
CA ARG A 115 10.34 20.09 5.83
C ARG A 115 10.43 20.52 4.37
N LYS A 116 9.38 21.11 3.82
CA LYS A 116 9.25 21.36 2.38
C LYS A 116 10.44 22.11 1.78
N SER A 117 10.87 23.20 2.39
CA SER A 117 11.99 24.02 1.89
C SER A 117 13.32 23.26 1.83
N GLU A 118 13.50 22.27 2.68
CA GLU A 118 14.67 21.39 2.69
C GLU A 118 14.52 20.30 1.63
N ILE A 119 13.39 19.57 1.64
CA ILE A 119 13.19 18.37 0.84
C ILE A 119 13.05 18.68 -0.65
N ASP A 120 12.43 19.79 -1.03
CA ASP A 120 12.31 20.20 -2.44
C ASP A 120 13.66 20.20 -3.17
N GLY A 121 14.71 20.60 -2.47
CA GLY A 121 16.07 20.66 -2.98
C GLY A 121 16.91 19.39 -2.83
N LYS A 122 16.46 18.39 -2.06
CA LYS A 122 17.16 17.10 -1.91
C LYS A 122 17.03 16.27 -3.18
N TYR A 123 18.04 15.44 -3.43
CA TYR A 123 17.92 14.44 -4.49
C TYR A 123 16.95 13.34 -4.08
N ALA A 124 16.08 13.00 -5.02
CA ALA A 124 15.24 11.81 -4.99
C ALA A 124 15.92 10.67 -5.75
N VAL A 125 15.17 9.62 -6.03
CA VAL A 125 15.62 8.53 -6.90
C VAL A 125 15.57 8.95 -8.38
N PRO A 126 16.30 8.29 -9.30
CA PRO A 126 16.16 8.49 -10.73
C PRO A 126 14.72 8.26 -11.21
N TYR A 127 14.15 9.19 -11.98
CA TYR A 127 12.86 8.99 -12.63
C TYR A 127 13.07 8.55 -14.08
N VAL A 128 12.97 7.24 -14.34
CA VAL A 128 13.36 6.61 -15.60
C VAL A 128 12.16 6.47 -16.52
N THR A 129 12.15 7.18 -17.65
CA THR A 129 11.05 7.18 -18.64
C THR A 129 11.42 6.54 -19.97
N VAL A 130 12.66 6.08 -20.12
CA VAL A 130 13.19 5.54 -21.38
C VAL A 130 13.87 4.20 -21.15
N VAL A 131 13.92 3.39 -22.21
CA VAL A 131 14.76 2.20 -22.24
C VAL A 131 16.16 2.62 -22.70
N SER A 132 17.12 2.61 -21.80
CA SER A 132 18.50 3.03 -22.07
C SER A 132 19.52 2.18 -21.33
N LYS A 133 20.70 2.00 -21.93
CA LYS A 133 21.88 1.45 -21.26
C LYS A 133 22.65 2.52 -20.46
N ASN A 134 22.37 3.79 -20.75
CA ASN A 134 23.00 4.90 -20.04
C ASN A 134 22.27 5.14 -18.71
N PRO A 135 22.98 5.37 -17.63
CA PRO A 135 22.39 5.73 -16.35
C PRO A 135 21.54 7.00 -16.47
N VAL A 136 20.38 7.00 -15.83
CA VAL A 136 19.54 8.20 -15.67
C VAL A 136 19.90 8.82 -14.31
N PRO A 137 20.26 10.12 -14.26
CA PRO A 137 20.64 10.76 -13.02
C PRO A 137 19.45 10.91 -12.06
N GLN A 138 19.76 11.06 -10.78
CA GLN A 138 18.78 11.49 -9.80
C GLN A 138 18.22 12.86 -10.15
N VAL A 139 16.95 13.09 -9.82
CA VAL A 139 16.30 14.41 -9.93
C VAL A 139 16.02 14.96 -8.53
N LYS A 140 15.80 16.26 -8.41
CA LYS A 140 15.36 16.87 -7.15
C LYS A 140 13.95 16.40 -6.80
N SER A 141 13.64 16.33 -5.51
CA SER A 141 12.34 15.83 -5.04
C SER A 141 11.15 16.57 -5.65
N GLN A 142 11.25 17.89 -5.80
CA GLN A 142 10.20 18.68 -6.45
C GLN A 142 10.02 18.30 -7.93
N GLU A 143 11.11 18.05 -8.66
CA GLU A 143 11.05 17.62 -10.07
C GLU A 143 10.52 16.19 -10.17
N PHE A 144 10.98 15.31 -9.28
CA PHE A 144 10.45 13.95 -9.19
C PHE A 144 8.92 13.95 -9.04
N PHE A 145 8.40 14.78 -8.14
CA PHE A 145 6.97 14.87 -7.90
C PHE A 145 6.20 15.36 -9.13
N LYS A 146 6.72 16.33 -9.87
CA LYS A 146 6.10 16.79 -11.13
C LYS A 146 6.03 15.67 -12.17
N LEU A 147 7.12 14.91 -12.33
CA LEU A 147 7.15 13.76 -13.27
C LEU A 147 6.18 12.67 -12.85
N LEU A 148 6.12 12.36 -11.55
CA LEU A 148 5.18 11.40 -10.99
C LEU A 148 3.72 11.79 -11.28
N ILE A 149 3.36 13.03 -11.00
CA ILE A 149 2.00 13.52 -11.22
C ILE A 149 1.66 13.57 -12.71
N ALA A 150 2.59 13.96 -13.58
CA ALA A 150 2.37 13.95 -15.02
C ALA A 150 2.05 12.55 -15.56
N ASP A 151 2.75 11.52 -15.11
CA ASP A 151 2.42 10.14 -15.48
C ASP A 151 1.04 9.71 -14.97
N LEU A 152 0.69 10.07 -13.74
CA LEU A 152 -0.62 9.72 -13.15
C LEU A 152 -1.78 10.47 -13.82
N GLU A 153 -1.61 11.75 -14.16
CA GLU A 153 -2.61 12.53 -14.89
C GLU A 153 -2.83 11.98 -16.29
N ALA A 154 -1.76 11.66 -17.03
CA ALA A 154 -1.86 11.03 -18.33
C ALA A 154 -2.51 9.63 -18.28
N ALA A 155 -2.21 8.84 -17.23
CA ALA A 155 -2.86 7.56 -17.01
C ALA A 155 -4.36 7.74 -16.71
N ALA A 156 -4.72 8.69 -15.83
CA ALA A 156 -6.10 8.97 -15.47
C ALA A 156 -6.92 9.46 -16.68
N GLU A 157 -6.35 10.27 -17.56
CA GLU A 157 -7.01 10.71 -18.80
C GLU A 157 -7.37 9.53 -19.70
N LEU A 158 -6.40 8.66 -19.99
CA LEU A 158 -6.58 7.51 -20.88
C LEU A 158 -7.56 6.48 -20.28
N LEU A 159 -7.38 6.13 -19.01
CA LEU A 159 -8.26 5.19 -18.31
C LEU A 159 -9.65 5.78 -18.10
N GLY A 160 -9.74 7.07 -17.82
CA GLY A 160 -10.99 7.79 -17.68
C GLY A 160 -11.90 7.66 -18.90
N GLU A 161 -11.35 7.50 -20.10
CA GLU A 161 -12.11 7.31 -21.34
C GLU A 161 -12.50 5.87 -21.62
N SER A 162 -11.74 4.89 -21.12
CA SER A 162 -11.87 3.51 -21.62
C SER A 162 -11.84 2.42 -20.54
N ASP A 163 -11.66 2.75 -19.25
CA ASP A 163 -11.80 1.75 -18.20
C ASP A 163 -13.28 1.44 -17.94
N PRO A 164 -13.69 0.16 -17.91
CA PRO A 164 -15.10 -0.18 -17.70
C PRO A 164 -15.65 0.36 -16.37
N LEU A 165 -14.84 0.50 -15.32
CA LEU A 165 -15.30 1.01 -14.03
C LEU A 165 -15.79 2.47 -14.07
N THR A 166 -15.41 3.24 -15.10
CA THR A 166 -15.88 4.63 -15.22
C THR A 166 -17.35 4.74 -15.69
N GLY A 167 -17.88 3.68 -16.28
CA GLY A 167 -19.22 3.67 -16.86
C GLY A 167 -19.40 4.57 -18.10
N LYS A 168 -18.33 5.15 -18.65
CA LYS A 168 -18.40 5.95 -19.88
C LYS A 168 -18.80 5.14 -21.11
N LYS A 169 -18.40 3.86 -21.12
CA LYS A 169 -18.76 2.90 -22.16
C LYS A 169 -19.65 1.81 -21.56
N ALA A 170 -20.65 1.40 -22.31
CA ALA A 170 -21.50 0.28 -21.91
C ALA A 170 -20.71 -1.04 -21.97
N TRP A 171 -21.02 -2.00 -21.10
CA TRP A 171 -20.28 -3.26 -21.02
C TRP A 171 -20.23 -4.05 -22.33
N ASN A 172 -21.28 -3.97 -23.14
CA ASN A 172 -21.34 -4.63 -24.46
C ASN A 172 -20.31 -4.06 -25.47
N GLU A 173 -19.80 -2.83 -25.26
CA GLU A 173 -18.73 -2.28 -26.10
C GLU A 173 -17.37 -2.97 -25.86
N TYR A 174 -17.23 -3.72 -24.78
CA TYR A 174 -16.05 -4.52 -24.49
C TYR A 174 -16.10 -5.94 -25.07
N ALA A 175 -17.22 -6.35 -25.69
CA ALA A 175 -17.42 -7.73 -26.14
C ALA A 175 -16.30 -8.25 -27.05
N ASP A 176 -15.83 -7.41 -27.98
CA ASP A 176 -14.77 -7.78 -28.93
C ASP A 176 -13.35 -7.71 -28.34
N VAL A 177 -13.15 -6.98 -27.25
CA VAL A 177 -11.85 -6.76 -26.61
C VAL A 177 -11.66 -7.53 -25.30
N ASN A 178 -12.71 -8.20 -24.79
CA ASN A 178 -12.70 -8.98 -23.54
C ASN A 178 -12.82 -10.49 -23.77
N ILE A 179 -12.36 -10.99 -24.90
CA ILE A 179 -12.47 -12.42 -25.28
C ILE A 179 -11.72 -13.32 -24.29
N ASP A 180 -10.60 -12.85 -23.79
CA ASP A 180 -9.73 -13.55 -22.81
C ASP A 180 -10.06 -13.21 -21.35
N GLY A 181 -11.04 -12.33 -21.08
CA GLY A 181 -11.41 -11.90 -19.75
C GLY A 181 -10.49 -10.83 -19.14
N PHE A 182 -9.69 -10.12 -19.94
CA PHE A 182 -8.77 -9.08 -19.47
C PHE A 182 -9.47 -7.97 -18.67
N TYR A 183 -10.69 -7.60 -19.05
CA TYR A 183 -11.47 -6.57 -18.38
C TYR A 183 -12.25 -7.08 -17.15
N ASN A 184 -12.20 -8.37 -16.85
CA ASN A 184 -12.72 -8.93 -15.62
C ASN A 184 -11.75 -8.63 -14.45
N PHE A 185 -12.25 -8.60 -13.21
CA PHE A 185 -11.44 -8.37 -12.02
C PHE A 185 -10.57 -7.10 -12.10
N ARG A 186 -11.18 -5.98 -12.47
CA ARG A 186 -10.46 -4.70 -12.61
C ARG A 186 -9.69 -4.26 -11.35
N SER A 187 -10.03 -4.79 -10.17
CA SER A 187 -9.24 -4.60 -8.95
C SER A 187 -7.85 -5.29 -8.99
N LEU A 188 -7.57 -6.17 -9.94
CA LEU A 188 -6.23 -6.73 -10.19
C LEU A 188 -5.38 -5.89 -11.17
N HIS A 189 -5.91 -4.78 -11.62
CA HIS A 189 -5.29 -3.85 -12.55
C HIS A 189 -5.18 -2.45 -11.93
N LEU A 190 -4.24 -1.65 -12.42
CA LEU A 190 -4.22 -0.22 -12.12
C LEU A 190 -5.33 0.48 -12.90
N ASN A 191 -6.57 0.19 -12.50
CA ASN A 191 -7.78 0.77 -13.05
C ASN A 191 -7.87 2.28 -12.79
N TYR A 192 -8.87 2.94 -13.37
CA TYR A 192 -9.05 4.39 -13.22
C TYR A 192 -9.06 4.83 -11.74
N TYR A 193 -9.84 4.16 -10.90
CA TYR A 193 -9.94 4.53 -9.48
C TYR A 193 -8.69 4.16 -8.68
N ALA A 194 -7.94 3.15 -9.09
CA ALA A 194 -6.62 2.85 -8.51
C ALA A 194 -5.62 3.97 -8.82
N VAL A 195 -5.67 4.56 -10.01
CA VAL A 195 -4.85 5.73 -10.36
C VAL A 195 -5.26 6.95 -9.54
N LYS A 196 -6.57 7.23 -9.39
CA LYS A 196 -7.07 8.32 -8.54
C LYS A 196 -6.66 8.12 -7.07
N ALA A 197 -6.76 6.92 -6.55
CA ALA A 197 -6.32 6.58 -5.20
C ALA A 197 -4.80 6.76 -5.03
N LEU A 198 -4.01 6.38 -6.03
CA LEU A 198 -2.56 6.62 -6.03
C LEU A 198 -2.23 8.13 -6.11
N MET A 199 -3.00 8.91 -6.86
CA MET A 199 -2.88 10.38 -6.86
C MET A 199 -3.17 10.97 -5.48
N ALA A 200 -4.24 10.51 -4.81
CA ALA A 200 -4.56 10.93 -3.44
C ALA A 200 -3.40 10.66 -2.48
N ARG A 201 -2.83 9.45 -2.55
CA ARG A 201 -1.66 9.03 -1.76
C ARG A 201 -0.42 9.88 -2.06
N ALA A 202 -0.14 10.15 -3.34
CA ALA A 202 1.03 10.95 -3.76
C ALA A 202 0.90 12.42 -3.34
N TYR A 203 -0.26 13.04 -3.53
CA TYR A 203 -0.52 14.39 -3.08
C TYR A 203 -0.45 14.53 -1.56
N LEU A 204 -0.99 13.54 -0.81
CA LEU A 204 -0.89 13.54 0.64
C LEU A 204 0.57 13.37 1.12
N TRP A 205 1.39 12.63 0.37
CA TRP A 205 2.82 12.46 0.66
C TRP A 205 3.60 13.78 0.54
N GLU A 206 3.39 14.55 -0.51
CA GLU A 206 3.98 15.89 -0.68
C GLU A 206 3.43 16.88 0.36
N GLY A 207 2.12 16.85 0.61
CA GLY A 207 1.46 17.38 1.77
C GLY A 207 1.40 18.89 1.90
N SER A 208 1.75 19.67 0.86
CA SER A 208 1.45 21.12 0.82
C SER A 208 -0.05 21.39 0.87
N ALA A 209 -0.45 22.61 1.18
CA ALA A 209 -1.86 22.99 1.24
C ALA A 209 -2.59 22.69 -0.09
N ASP A 210 -1.97 23.04 -1.23
CA ASP A 210 -2.52 22.76 -2.55
C ASP A 210 -2.61 21.26 -2.84
N SER A 211 -1.58 20.50 -2.46
CA SER A 211 -1.59 19.05 -2.62
C SER A 211 -2.65 18.38 -1.74
N LYS A 212 -2.88 18.85 -0.53
CA LYS A 212 -3.96 18.31 0.33
C LYS A 212 -5.35 18.55 -0.26
N VAL A 213 -5.58 19.68 -0.92
CA VAL A 213 -6.85 19.92 -1.65
C VAL A 213 -7.02 18.92 -2.79
N LYS A 214 -5.96 18.65 -3.55
CA LYS A 214 -5.98 17.66 -4.64
C LYS A 214 -6.09 16.23 -4.12
N ALA A 215 -5.43 15.91 -3.00
CA ALA A 215 -5.55 14.61 -2.33
C ALA A 215 -6.99 14.34 -1.89
N LEU A 216 -7.64 15.34 -1.26
CA LEU A 216 -9.04 15.27 -0.85
C LEU A 216 -9.96 15.02 -2.03
N ALA A 217 -9.85 15.84 -3.09
CA ALA A 217 -10.70 15.70 -4.27
C ALA A 217 -10.55 14.31 -4.93
N ALA A 218 -9.32 13.80 -5.03
CA ALA A 218 -9.08 12.47 -5.59
C ALA A 218 -9.62 11.34 -4.71
N ALA A 219 -9.48 11.46 -3.38
CA ALA A 219 -10.01 10.48 -2.43
C ALA A 219 -11.55 10.48 -2.43
N GLU A 220 -12.18 11.65 -2.41
CA GLU A 220 -13.64 11.78 -2.47
C GLU A 220 -14.24 11.23 -3.77
N GLU A 221 -13.59 11.46 -4.91
CA GLU A 221 -14.02 10.86 -6.18
C GLU A 221 -14.05 9.32 -6.11
N VAL A 222 -13.03 8.71 -5.49
CA VAL A 222 -13.01 7.26 -5.28
C VAL A 222 -14.10 6.82 -4.30
N ILE A 223 -14.27 7.51 -3.17
CA ILE A 223 -15.31 7.22 -2.17
C ILE A 223 -16.71 7.23 -2.81
N GLU A 224 -16.99 8.24 -3.63
CA GLU A 224 -18.31 8.43 -4.21
C GLU A 224 -18.63 7.45 -5.35
N LYS A 225 -17.62 7.04 -6.12
CA LYS A 225 -17.84 6.40 -7.42
C LYS A 225 -17.43 4.93 -7.47
N TYR A 226 -16.40 4.51 -6.74
CA TYR A 226 -15.83 3.17 -6.92
C TYR A 226 -16.83 2.06 -6.63
N PHE A 227 -17.45 2.05 -5.45
CA PHE A 227 -18.40 1.00 -5.09
C PHE A 227 -19.65 1.00 -5.97
N SER A 228 -20.17 2.17 -6.33
CA SER A 228 -21.32 2.28 -7.20
C SER A 228 -21.02 1.87 -8.65
N SER A 229 -19.77 1.93 -9.08
CA SER A 229 -19.37 1.52 -10.43
C SER A 229 -19.19 0.00 -10.54
N GLY A 230 -18.59 -0.63 -9.52
CA GLY A 230 -18.30 -2.06 -9.53
C GLY A 230 -19.55 -2.95 -9.53
N ASP A 231 -20.56 -2.59 -8.77
CA ASP A 231 -21.79 -3.38 -8.62
C ASP A 231 -22.62 -3.53 -9.92
N ASN A 232 -22.38 -2.68 -10.90
CA ASN A 232 -23.18 -2.62 -12.13
C ASN A 232 -22.53 -3.30 -13.35
N LEU A 233 -21.29 -3.83 -13.22
CA LEU A 233 -20.56 -4.34 -14.39
C LEU A 233 -20.83 -5.82 -14.66
N ASP A 234 -20.46 -6.67 -13.73
CA ASP A 234 -20.64 -8.11 -13.79
C ASP A 234 -20.30 -8.79 -12.44
N SER A 235 -20.41 -10.12 -12.38
CA SER A 235 -20.09 -10.90 -11.18
C SER A 235 -18.60 -10.90 -10.79
N TYR A 236 -17.70 -10.37 -11.62
CA TYR A 236 -16.27 -10.33 -11.38
C TYR A 236 -15.79 -9.01 -10.78
N ASN A 237 -16.58 -7.95 -10.89
CA ASN A 237 -16.23 -6.60 -10.43
C ASN A 237 -17.12 -6.15 -9.25
N VAL A 238 -17.41 -7.06 -8.34
CA VAL A 238 -18.18 -6.75 -7.12
C VAL A 238 -17.29 -6.01 -6.13
N THR A 239 -17.69 -4.81 -5.74
CA THR A 239 -17.01 -3.97 -4.76
C THR A 239 -18.01 -3.47 -3.72
N ARG A 240 -17.76 -3.75 -2.46
CA ARG A 240 -18.57 -3.31 -1.33
C ARG A 240 -17.83 -3.48 -0.01
N TRP A 241 -18.36 -2.92 1.05
CA TRP A 241 -17.88 -3.21 2.39
C TRP A 241 -18.04 -4.69 2.75
N MET A 242 -17.04 -5.22 3.47
CA MET A 242 -17.12 -6.56 4.03
C MET A 242 -18.15 -6.60 5.15
N SER A 243 -19.05 -7.57 5.09
CA SER A 243 -19.94 -7.91 6.21
C SER A 243 -19.26 -8.89 7.16
N ASP A 244 -19.83 -9.13 8.35
CA ASP A 244 -19.31 -10.09 9.32
C ASP A 244 -19.10 -11.50 8.73
N THR A 245 -19.98 -11.95 7.83
CA THR A 245 -19.88 -13.29 7.21
C THR A 245 -18.85 -13.39 6.08
N ASP A 246 -18.48 -12.26 5.48
CA ASP A 246 -17.56 -12.24 4.34
C ASP A 246 -16.12 -12.64 4.72
N TYR A 247 -15.70 -12.39 5.96
CA TYR A 247 -14.35 -12.74 6.43
C TYR A 247 -14.03 -14.23 6.31
N ASN A 248 -15.04 -15.11 6.27
CA ASN A 248 -14.85 -16.53 6.08
C ASN A 248 -14.77 -16.96 4.60
N THR A 249 -15.10 -16.06 3.67
CA THR A 249 -15.26 -16.36 2.23
C THR A 249 -14.26 -15.58 1.38
N TYR A 250 -13.96 -14.34 1.77
CA TYR A 250 -13.14 -13.43 0.97
C TYR A 250 -11.85 -13.08 1.72
N PRO A 251 -10.70 -13.68 1.33
CA PRO A 251 -9.42 -13.40 1.97
C PRO A 251 -8.93 -11.98 1.66
N ALA A 252 -8.01 -11.49 2.47
CA ALA A 252 -7.33 -10.21 2.26
C ALA A 252 -8.27 -9.01 2.03
N MET A 253 -9.47 -9.03 2.64
CA MET A 253 -10.48 -7.96 2.49
C MET A 253 -10.85 -7.71 1.01
N ALA A 254 -11.01 -8.79 0.24
CA ALA A 254 -11.01 -8.75 -1.22
C ALA A 254 -12.12 -7.90 -1.85
N LEU A 255 -13.25 -7.71 -1.18
CA LEU A 255 -14.38 -6.92 -1.70
C LEU A 255 -14.17 -5.39 -1.57
N GLU A 256 -13.15 -4.97 -0.82
CA GLU A 256 -12.80 -3.55 -0.61
C GLU A 256 -11.54 -3.14 -1.39
N GLN A 257 -10.96 -4.06 -2.18
CA GLN A 257 -9.73 -3.79 -2.91
C GLN A 257 -9.99 -2.90 -4.12
N ILE A 258 -9.30 -1.76 -4.16
CA ILE A 258 -9.25 -0.88 -5.33
C ILE A 258 -8.15 -1.37 -6.28
N PHE A 259 -7.01 -1.77 -5.70
CA PHE A 259 -5.91 -2.40 -6.42
C PHE A 259 -5.27 -3.50 -5.59
N ALA A 260 -5.10 -4.67 -6.19
CA ALA A 260 -4.47 -5.83 -5.60
C ALA A 260 -3.62 -6.59 -6.63
N LEU A 261 -2.77 -7.47 -6.15
CA LEU A 261 -2.01 -8.40 -7.00
C LEU A 261 -2.39 -9.84 -6.67
N ASN A 262 -2.46 -10.66 -7.69
CA ASN A 262 -2.57 -12.10 -7.54
C ASN A 262 -1.16 -12.70 -7.51
N ILE A 263 -0.77 -13.28 -6.38
CA ILE A 263 0.56 -13.87 -6.18
C ILE A 263 0.52 -15.34 -6.60
N ASN A 264 1.65 -15.86 -7.10
CA ASN A 264 1.75 -17.29 -7.39
C ASN A 264 1.37 -18.12 -6.17
N PRO A 265 0.39 -19.06 -6.29
CA PRO A 265 -0.17 -19.76 -5.14
C PRO A 265 0.86 -20.52 -4.30
N ASP A 266 1.80 -21.23 -4.95
CA ASP A 266 2.79 -22.06 -4.23
C ASP A 266 3.75 -21.18 -3.43
N ASN A 267 4.26 -20.12 -4.03
CA ASN A 267 5.16 -19.20 -3.37
C ASN A 267 4.45 -18.46 -2.23
N PHE A 268 3.22 -18.03 -2.44
CA PHE A 268 2.45 -17.28 -1.45
C PHE A 268 2.05 -18.16 -0.26
N THR A 269 1.54 -19.36 -0.51
CA THR A 269 1.16 -20.31 0.55
C THR A 269 2.37 -20.72 1.38
N ASN A 270 3.51 -21.02 0.76
CA ASN A 270 4.73 -21.38 1.46
C ASN A 270 5.23 -20.24 2.35
N ALA A 271 5.26 -19.01 1.83
CA ALA A 271 5.71 -17.84 2.58
C ALA A 271 4.75 -17.51 3.74
N THR A 272 3.44 -17.44 3.49
CA THR A 272 2.47 -17.08 4.52
C THR A 272 2.37 -18.15 5.61
N SER A 273 2.45 -19.44 5.28
CA SER A 273 2.43 -20.50 6.28
C SER A 273 3.70 -20.58 7.15
N ALA A 274 4.81 -20.03 6.69
CA ALA A 274 6.03 -19.95 7.48
C ALA A 274 6.03 -18.77 8.47
N TYR A 275 5.51 -17.62 8.07
CA TYR A 275 5.61 -16.38 8.84
C TYR A 275 4.30 -15.92 9.49
N LEU A 276 3.15 -16.25 8.89
CA LEU A 276 1.81 -15.83 9.34
C LEU A 276 0.99 -17.05 9.81
N LYS A 277 1.61 -17.95 10.52
CA LYS A 277 1.04 -19.24 10.95
C LYS A 277 0.12 -19.03 12.16
N ALA A 278 -1.17 -19.34 12.02
CA ALA A 278 -2.14 -19.23 13.12
C ALA A 278 -1.81 -20.15 14.30
N ASN A 279 -1.60 -21.44 14.03
CA ASN A 279 -1.32 -22.43 15.05
C ASN A 279 0.20 -22.61 15.27
N TYR A 280 0.90 -21.52 15.54
CA TYR A 280 2.32 -21.58 15.84
C TYR A 280 2.56 -22.17 17.25
N VAL A 281 3.75 -22.71 17.46
CA VAL A 281 4.24 -23.19 18.76
C VAL A 281 5.51 -22.43 19.14
N ASP A 282 5.94 -22.51 20.41
CA ASP A 282 7.08 -21.74 20.92
C ASP A 282 8.40 -21.96 20.16
N THR A 283 8.52 -23.06 19.41
CA THR A 283 9.67 -23.34 18.55
C THR A 283 9.57 -22.74 17.15
N ASP A 284 8.43 -22.15 16.78
CA ASP A 284 8.21 -21.47 15.49
C ASP A 284 8.79 -20.05 15.53
N LEU A 285 10.09 -19.92 15.55
CA LEU A 285 10.82 -18.68 15.76
C LEU A 285 10.69 -17.65 14.62
N SER A 286 10.10 -18.01 13.49
CA SER A 286 9.92 -17.15 12.32
C SER A 286 8.55 -16.47 12.29
N VAL A 287 7.65 -16.80 13.19
CA VAL A 287 6.24 -16.34 13.13
C VAL A 287 6.15 -14.87 13.56
N TYR A 288 5.41 -14.10 12.76
CA TYR A 288 5.04 -12.73 13.07
C TYR A 288 3.80 -12.72 13.95
N TYR A 289 3.88 -12.12 15.11
CA TYR A 289 2.77 -12.02 16.05
C TYR A 289 2.81 -10.69 16.81
N LEU A 290 1.67 -10.30 17.37
CA LEU A 290 1.56 -9.20 18.32
C LEU A 290 1.43 -9.79 19.72
N THR A 291 2.13 -9.22 20.71
CA THR A 291 1.91 -9.61 22.12
C THR A 291 0.48 -9.28 22.55
N THR A 292 0.02 -9.96 23.58
CA THR A 292 -1.30 -9.67 24.17
C THR A 292 -1.41 -8.20 24.59
N ASP A 293 -0.39 -7.64 25.25
CA ASP A 293 -0.40 -6.24 25.69
C ASP A 293 -0.45 -5.27 24.53
N ALA A 294 0.34 -5.50 23.45
CA ALA A 294 0.30 -4.66 22.26
C ALA A 294 -1.07 -4.71 21.57
N THR A 295 -1.69 -5.89 21.51
CA THR A 295 -3.01 -6.07 20.91
C THR A 295 -4.09 -5.39 21.75
N VAL A 296 -4.07 -5.57 23.07
CA VAL A 296 -4.99 -4.89 24.01
C VAL A 296 -4.86 -3.38 23.89
N ALA A 297 -3.64 -2.86 23.86
CA ALA A 297 -3.40 -1.42 23.71
C ALA A 297 -3.93 -0.88 22.37
N LEU A 298 -3.74 -1.63 21.26
CA LEU A 298 -4.18 -1.22 19.94
C LEU A 298 -5.70 -1.28 19.77
N TYR A 299 -6.33 -2.36 20.21
CA TYR A 299 -7.78 -2.59 20.03
C TYR A 299 -8.63 -2.15 21.23
N GLU A 300 -8.00 -1.60 22.29
CA GLU A 300 -8.68 -0.99 23.45
C GLU A 300 -9.67 -1.96 24.12
N ASN A 301 -9.35 -3.26 24.16
CA ASN A 301 -10.21 -4.34 24.65
C ASN A 301 -11.55 -4.49 23.91
N SER A 302 -11.67 -4.02 22.67
CA SER A 302 -12.89 -4.20 21.90
C SER A 302 -13.22 -5.69 21.71
N SER A 303 -14.45 -6.08 22.04
CA SER A 303 -14.96 -7.44 21.78
C SER A 303 -15.73 -7.54 20.46
N THR A 304 -15.96 -6.44 19.78
CA THR A 304 -16.79 -6.36 18.56
C THR A 304 -16.00 -6.06 17.30
N ASP A 305 -14.78 -5.51 17.43
CA ASP A 305 -13.95 -5.16 16.26
C ASP A 305 -13.61 -6.40 15.44
N TYR A 306 -14.11 -6.45 14.20
CA TYR A 306 -13.89 -7.58 13.29
C TYR A 306 -12.41 -7.77 12.93
N ARG A 307 -11.60 -6.73 12.97
CA ARG A 307 -10.16 -6.84 12.73
C ARG A 307 -9.46 -7.62 13.83
N LEU A 308 -9.93 -7.49 15.09
CA LEU A 308 -9.46 -8.31 16.21
C LEU A 308 -10.07 -9.72 16.16
N THR A 309 -11.40 -9.80 15.99
CA THR A 309 -12.12 -11.06 16.22
C THR A 309 -12.11 -12.01 15.00
N LYS A 310 -11.84 -11.49 13.79
CA LYS A 310 -11.86 -12.26 12.53
C LYS A 310 -10.50 -12.31 11.82
N LEU A 311 -9.64 -11.31 12.02
CA LEU A 311 -8.36 -11.22 11.30
C LEU A 311 -7.14 -11.50 12.18
N LEU A 312 -7.34 -11.82 13.45
CA LEU A 312 -6.29 -12.24 14.37
C LEU A 312 -6.65 -13.57 15.03
N TYR A 313 -5.68 -14.45 15.17
CA TYR A 313 -5.80 -15.70 15.92
C TYR A 313 -5.12 -15.54 17.27
N HIS A 314 -5.85 -15.74 18.37
CA HIS A 314 -5.31 -15.67 19.72
C HIS A 314 -4.61 -16.97 20.08
N HIS A 315 -3.32 -16.88 20.40
CA HIS A 315 -2.52 -17.95 21.00
C HIS A 315 -2.34 -17.65 22.49
N PRO A 316 -3.05 -18.37 23.38
CA PRO A 316 -3.18 -17.94 24.78
C PRO A 316 -1.96 -18.24 25.64
N ASP A 317 -1.15 -19.23 25.28
CA ASP A 317 -0.13 -19.82 26.14
C ASP A 317 1.25 -19.83 25.48
N GLY A 318 2.30 -19.92 26.30
CA GLY A 318 3.68 -20.10 25.87
C GLY A 318 4.50 -18.81 25.85
N ILE A 319 5.76 -18.93 25.43
CA ILE A 319 6.72 -17.81 25.39
C ILE A 319 6.28 -16.74 24.38
N ASN A 320 5.63 -17.16 23.30
CA ASN A 320 5.14 -16.32 22.22
C ASN A 320 3.61 -16.13 22.30
N ALA A 321 3.03 -16.14 23.51
CA ALA A 321 1.61 -15.87 23.68
C ALA A 321 1.22 -14.52 23.08
N GLY A 322 0.14 -14.48 22.28
CA GLY A 322 -0.28 -13.27 21.59
C GLY A 322 -1.23 -13.55 20.41
N TYR A 323 -1.14 -12.74 19.38
CA TYR A 323 -2.07 -12.77 18.25
C TYR A 323 -1.32 -12.88 16.91
N ALA A 324 -1.65 -13.90 16.13
CA ALA A 324 -1.13 -14.10 14.77
C ALA A 324 -2.09 -13.54 13.73
N PRO A 325 -1.61 -12.83 12.69
CA PRO A 325 -2.48 -12.31 11.64
C PRO A 325 -3.03 -13.42 10.73
N LEU A 326 -4.34 -13.35 10.45
CA LEU A 326 -5.06 -14.26 9.56
C LEU A 326 -5.30 -13.69 8.16
N LYS A 327 -5.18 -12.38 7.98
CA LYS A 327 -5.60 -11.65 6.78
C LYS A 327 -5.10 -12.25 5.46
N LEU A 328 -3.86 -12.73 5.43
CA LEU A 328 -3.23 -13.29 4.22
C LEU A 328 -3.19 -14.82 4.22
N GLN A 329 -3.74 -15.48 5.21
CA GLN A 329 -3.79 -16.95 5.22
C GLN A 329 -4.72 -17.44 4.11
N GLN A 330 -4.32 -18.57 3.50
CA GLN A 330 -5.10 -19.20 2.45
C GLN A 330 -5.89 -20.37 3.02
N ASN A 331 -7.18 -20.42 2.72
CA ASN A 331 -8.11 -21.43 3.21
C ASN A 331 -8.88 -22.04 2.03
N THR A 332 -9.14 -23.32 2.06
CA THR A 332 -9.86 -24.06 1.01
C THR A 332 -11.34 -23.66 0.89
N SER A 333 -11.92 -23.05 1.94
CA SER A 333 -13.29 -22.51 1.91
C SER A 333 -13.39 -21.14 1.23
N TYR A 334 -12.27 -20.49 0.92
CA TYR A 334 -12.30 -19.19 0.28
C TYR A 334 -12.79 -19.25 -1.18
N ASN A 335 -13.42 -18.18 -1.61
CA ASN A 335 -13.78 -18.01 -3.02
C ASN A 335 -12.49 -17.97 -3.87
N LYS A 336 -12.32 -18.96 -4.74
CA LYS A 336 -11.10 -19.15 -5.55
C LYS A 336 -10.75 -17.95 -6.43
N ASN A 337 -11.73 -17.18 -6.86
CA ASN A 337 -11.51 -15.98 -7.66
C ASN A 337 -10.83 -14.85 -6.88
N TYR A 338 -10.83 -14.93 -5.56
CA TYR A 338 -10.25 -13.94 -4.66
C TYR A 338 -9.07 -14.47 -3.83
N SER A 339 -8.67 -15.73 -4.05
CA SER A 339 -7.52 -16.33 -3.37
C SER A 339 -6.19 -15.74 -3.85
N ASN A 340 -5.15 -15.89 -3.03
CA ASN A 340 -3.77 -15.47 -3.31
C ASN A 340 -3.60 -13.98 -3.65
N ARG A 341 -4.47 -13.13 -3.12
CA ARG A 341 -4.41 -11.69 -3.34
C ARG A 341 -3.66 -10.98 -2.22
N VAL A 342 -2.87 -10.00 -2.60
CA VAL A 342 -2.28 -9.00 -1.71
C VAL A 342 -2.87 -7.65 -2.10
N ALA A 343 -3.53 -7.00 -1.16
CA ALA A 343 -4.06 -5.65 -1.36
C ALA A 343 -2.93 -4.62 -1.40
N LEU A 344 -2.97 -3.71 -2.35
CA LEU A 344 -2.05 -2.58 -2.46
C LEU A 344 -2.73 -1.25 -2.15
N ILE A 345 -4.01 -1.15 -2.49
CA ILE A 345 -4.87 0.00 -2.16
C ILE A 345 -6.25 -0.55 -1.83
N ARG A 346 -6.79 -0.16 -0.67
CA ARG A 346 -8.15 -0.48 -0.26
C ARG A 346 -8.97 0.75 0.07
N MET A 347 -10.27 0.59 0.03
CA MET A 347 -11.24 1.66 0.24
C MET A 347 -11.07 2.44 1.56
N PRO A 348 -10.78 1.82 2.72
CA PRO A 348 -10.56 2.54 3.97
C PRO A 348 -9.47 3.61 3.91
N GLU A 349 -8.42 3.40 3.10
CA GLU A 349 -7.35 4.38 2.95
C GLU A 349 -7.87 5.71 2.38
N MET A 350 -8.83 5.66 1.48
CA MET A 350 -9.42 6.89 0.92
C MET A 350 -10.18 7.68 1.97
N TYR A 351 -10.90 7.00 2.85
CA TYR A 351 -11.57 7.65 3.98
C TYR A 351 -10.57 8.30 4.94
N TYR A 352 -9.46 7.62 5.23
CA TYR A 352 -8.44 8.16 6.13
C TYR A 352 -7.66 9.32 5.49
N ILE A 353 -7.34 9.24 4.19
CA ILE A 353 -6.73 10.36 3.46
C ILE A 353 -7.66 11.58 3.48
N ALA A 354 -8.94 11.40 3.19
CA ALA A 354 -9.92 12.48 3.24
C ALA A 354 -10.04 13.06 4.66
N ALA A 355 -10.08 12.20 5.69
CA ALA A 355 -10.13 12.64 7.09
C ALA A 355 -8.90 13.49 7.47
N GLU A 356 -7.69 13.07 7.11
CA GLU A 356 -6.48 13.86 7.34
C GLU A 356 -6.52 15.23 6.61
N CYS A 357 -7.04 15.25 5.40
CA CYS A 357 -7.19 16.50 4.65
C CYS A 357 -8.21 17.44 5.30
N TYR A 358 -9.32 16.92 5.81
CA TYR A 358 -10.29 17.71 6.57
C TYR A 358 -9.72 18.23 7.89
N LEU A 359 -8.93 17.42 8.61
CA LEU A 359 -8.21 17.91 9.80
C LEU A 359 -7.25 19.05 9.47
N ALA A 360 -6.54 18.96 8.35
CA ALA A 360 -5.67 20.04 7.90
C ALA A 360 -6.41 21.34 7.58
N GLN A 361 -7.73 21.27 7.32
CA GLN A 361 -8.62 22.42 7.15
C GLN A 361 -9.29 22.86 8.46
N GLY A 362 -8.99 22.19 9.59
CA GLY A 362 -9.64 22.43 10.89
C GLY A 362 -11.05 21.83 11.01
N ASN A 363 -11.50 21.04 10.05
CA ASN A 363 -12.82 20.41 10.07
C ASN A 363 -12.79 19.04 10.76
N VAL A 364 -12.67 19.05 12.10
CA VAL A 364 -12.62 17.86 12.93
C VAL A 364 -13.90 17.04 12.79
N ALA A 365 -15.07 17.67 12.79
CA ALA A 365 -16.35 16.97 12.70
C ALA A 365 -16.45 16.09 11.45
N LYS A 366 -16.03 16.61 10.27
CA LYS A 366 -16.06 15.82 9.04
C LYS A 366 -15.03 14.70 9.04
N ALA A 367 -13.86 14.92 9.62
CA ALA A 367 -12.85 13.88 9.78
C ALA A 367 -13.36 12.71 10.65
N LEU A 368 -14.00 13.01 11.78
CA LEU A 368 -14.58 12.00 12.65
C LEU A 368 -15.76 11.26 12.02
N GLU A 369 -16.59 11.95 11.21
CA GLU A 369 -17.65 11.32 10.41
C GLU A 369 -17.08 10.24 9.48
N LEU A 370 -16.00 10.56 8.74
CA LEU A 370 -15.35 9.62 7.82
C LEU A 370 -14.73 8.42 8.55
N LEU A 371 -14.11 8.64 9.72
CA LEU A 371 -13.63 7.54 10.56
C LEU A 371 -14.77 6.66 11.03
N THR A 372 -15.87 7.26 11.47
CA THR A 372 -17.04 6.54 11.97
C THR A 372 -17.63 5.62 10.89
N VAL A 373 -17.63 6.03 9.61
CA VAL A 373 -18.05 5.16 8.52
C VAL A 373 -17.24 3.87 8.51
N VAL A 374 -15.92 3.94 8.52
CA VAL A 374 -15.06 2.75 8.50
C VAL A 374 -15.21 1.92 9.79
N ARG A 375 -15.22 2.57 10.96
CA ARG A 375 -15.38 1.91 12.25
C ARG A 375 -16.68 1.09 12.32
N ASN A 376 -17.80 1.64 11.85
CA ASN A 376 -19.07 0.94 11.79
C ASN A 376 -19.00 -0.32 10.90
N GLN A 377 -18.29 -0.26 9.78
CA GLN A 377 -18.05 -1.44 8.92
C GLN A 377 -17.14 -2.49 9.57
N ARG A 378 -16.47 -2.13 10.65
CA ARG A 378 -15.62 -3.04 11.46
C ARG A 378 -16.29 -3.52 12.75
N GLY A 379 -17.60 -3.26 12.93
CA GLY A 379 -18.34 -3.65 14.13
C GLY A 379 -18.02 -2.80 15.36
N VAL A 380 -17.44 -1.62 15.18
CA VAL A 380 -17.10 -0.67 16.24
C VAL A 380 -18.07 0.49 16.18
N TYR A 381 -19.06 0.48 17.06
CA TYR A 381 -20.17 1.44 17.07
C TYR A 381 -20.05 2.50 18.17
N ASP A 382 -18.98 2.44 18.96
CA ASP A 382 -18.72 3.44 19.99
C ASP A 382 -18.49 4.80 19.35
N GLU A 383 -19.21 5.81 19.83
CA GLU A 383 -19.11 7.17 19.31
C GLU A 383 -17.75 7.78 19.65
N LEU A 384 -17.17 8.47 18.68
CA LEU A 384 -16.00 9.30 18.89
C LEU A 384 -16.43 10.61 19.57
N ASN A 385 -15.60 11.10 20.52
CA ASN A 385 -15.87 12.36 21.18
C ASN A 385 -15.84 13.52 20.15
N ALA A 386 -16.99 14.18 19.95
CA ALA A 386 -17.14 15.27 18.99
C ALA A 386 -16.30 16.53 19.34
N GLU A 387 -15.87 16.66 20.61
CA GLU A 387 -15.08 17.78 21.12
C GLU A 387 -13.55 17.53 21.03
N MET A 388 -13.13 16.48 20.31
CA MET A 388 -11.70 16.21 20.12
C MET A 388 -10.99 17.41 19.49
N SER A 389 -9.79 17.69 19.96
CA SER A 389 -8.84 18.56 19.28
C SER A 389 -8.36 17.93 17.96
N VAL A 390 -7.74 18.73 17.09
CA VAL A 390 -7.13 18.24 15.84
C VAL A 390 -6.08 17.16 16.15
N GLU A 391 -5.28 17.32 17.19
CA GLU A 391 -4.26 16.36 17.59
C GLU A 391 -4.86 15.02 18.06
N GLU A 392 -5.91 15.07 18.90
CA GLU A 392 -6.62 13.86 19.35
C GLU A 392 -7.25 13.13 18.16
N ALA A 393 -7.93 13.84 17.28
CA ALA A 393 -8.50 13.26 16.05
C ALA A 393 -7.43 12.66 15.13
N GLN A 394 -6.24 13.29 15.00
CA GLN A 394 -5.12 12.72 14.25
C GLN A 394 -4.60 11.43 14.89
N ASN A 395 -4.60 11.34 16.22
CA ASN A 395 -4.24 10.13 16.93
C ASN A 395 -5.26 9.00 16.71
N GLU A 396 -6.56 9.31 16.65
CA GLU A 396 -7.58 8.32 16.27
C GLU A 396 -7.39 7.83 14.84
N ILE A 397 -7.12 8.71 13.87
CA ILE A 397 -6.78 8.30 12.50
C ILE A 397 -5.57 7.36 12.50
N LYS A 398 -4.51 7.67 13.25
CA LYS A 398 -3.31 6.82 13.37
C LYS A 398 -3.65 5.42 13.91
N LYS A 399 -4.47 5.33 14.95
CA LYS A 399 -4.93 4.05 15.51
C LYS A 399 -5.72 3.25 14.46
N GLU A 400 -6.61 3.90 13.72
CA GLU A 400 -7.41 3.25 12.70
C GLU A 400 -6.54 2.75 11.53
N TYR A 401 -5.54 3.52 11.06
CA TYR A 401 -4.54 3.03 10.10
C TYR A 401 -3.83 1.77 10.61
N HIS A 402 -3.41 1.78 11.87
CA HIS A 402 -2.68 0.66 12.48
C HIS A 402 -3.54 -0.61 12.55
N LYS A 403 -4.80 -0.50 13.01
CA LYS A 403 -5.76 -1.60 13.07
C LYS A 403 -6.08 -2.15 11.66
N GLU A 404 -6.23 -1.27 10.69
CA GLU A 404 -6.77 -1.58 9.37
C GLU A 404 -5.73 -2.22 8.44
N PHE A 405 -4.49 -1.75 8.45
CA PHE A 405 -3.50 -2.09 7.42
C PHE A 405 -2.39 -3.05 7.88
N LEU A 406 -2.62 -3.79 8.96
CA LEU A 406 -1.71 -4.87 9.37
C LEU A 406 -1.52 -5.87 8.21
N CYS A 407 -0.29 -6.22 7.89
CA CYS A 407 0.13 -7.03 6.75
C CYS A 407 -0.07 -6.39 5.35
N GLU A 408 -0.16 -5.06 5.27
CA GLU A 408 -0.33 -4.36 3.99
C GLU A 408 0.76 -3.29 3.72
N GLY A 409 1.74 -3.17 4.62
CA GLY A 409 2.92 -2.32 4.43
C GLY A 409 2.66 -0.82 4.49
N VAL A 410 1.55 -0.38 5.09
CA VAL A 410 1.13 1.04 5.06
C VAL A 410 1.77 1.85 6.18
N MET A 411 1.96 1.25 7.37
CA MET A 411 2.32 2.00 8.59
C MET A 411 3.73 2.59 8.55
N PHE A 412 4.72 1.93 7.95
CA PHE A 412 6.05 2.51 7.79
C PHE A 412 5.99 3.83 7.03
N TYR A 413 5.24 3.86 5.95
CA TYR A 413 5.05 5.07 5.15
C TYR A 413 4.22 6.14 5.87
N TYR A 414 3.24 5.74 6.66
CA TYR A 414 2.49 6.66 7.51
C TYR A 414 3.41 7.39 8.50
N TYR A 415 4.22 6.64 9.26
CA TYR A 415 5.16 7.22 10.22
C TYR A 415 6.19 8.12 9.55
N LYS A 416 6.78 7.66 8.44
CA LYS A 416 7.76 8.44 7.68
C LYS A 416 7.17 9.73 7.12
N ARG A 417 5.96 9.66 6.57
CA ARG A 417 5.25 10.82 6.00
C ARG A 417 4.89 11.86 7.06
N THR A 418 4.44 11.41 8.21
CA THR A 418 4.03 12.29 9.31
C THR A 418 5.22 12.80 10.14
N GLY A 419 6.43 12.27 9.92
CA GLY A 419 7.61 12.62 10.69
C GLY A 419 7.53 12.13 12.14
N ALA A 420 6.92 10.97 12.37
CA ALA A 420 6.82 10.40 13.70
C ALA A 420 8.22 10.18 14.31
N GLU A 421 8.46 10.74 15.49
CA GLU A 421 9.72 10.61 16.20
C GLU A 421 9.76 9.41 17.15
N THR A 422 8.62 8.75 17.32
CA THR A 422 8.48 7.55 18.16
C THR A 422 7.74 6.46 17.40
N LEU A 423 8.15 5.22 17.61
CA LEU A 423 7.51 4.03 17.04
C LEU A 423 7.13 3.02 18.13
N PRO A 424 6.14 2.16 17.90
CA PRO A 424 5.84 1.08 18.82
C PRO A 424 7.07 0.23 19.13
N LEU A 425 7.24 -0.16 20.38
CA LEU A 425 8.31 -1.06 20.82
C LEU A 425 9.75 -0.59 20.44
N TRP A 426 9.96 0.72 20.36
CA TRP A 426 11.25 1.35 20.14
C TRP A 426 11.54 2.39 21.22
N GLU A 427 12.68 2.28 21.89
CA GLU A 427 13.05 3.15 23.01
C GLU A 427 13.82 4.41 22.58
N GLY A 428 14.13 4.55 21.32
CA GLY A 428 14.87 5.71 20.78
C GLY A 428 13.99 6.66 19.98
N THR A 429 14.55 7.83 19.68
CA THR A 429 13.97 8.73 18.67
C THR A 429 14.27 8.19 17.27
N VAL A 430 13.31 8.28 16.38
CA VAL A 430 13.47 7.91 14.97
C VAL A 430 13.55 9.16 14.09
N GLY A 431 14.33 9.05 13.02
CA GLY A 431 14.54 10.12 12.07
C GLY A 431 14.95 9.59 10.70
N ASP A 432 15.65 10.40 9.90
CA ASP A 432 16.06 10.02 8.55
C ASP A 432 16.91 8.74 8.53
N GLU A 433 17.73 8.50 9.56
CA GLU A 433 18.56 7.28 9.66
C GLU A 433 17.73 5.98 9.71
N GLN A 434 16.51 6.03 10.26
CA GLN A 434 15.60 4.90 10.33
C GLN A 434 14.63 4.89 9.14
N TYR A 435 14.28 6.07 8.62
CA TYR A 435 13.27 6.19 7.57
C TYR A 435 13.81 6.13 6.15
N VAL A 436 15.07 6.51 5.90
CA VAL A 436 15.65 6.54 4.55
C VAL A 436 16.56 5.33 4.37
N LEU A 437 16.15 4.41 3.50
CA LEU A 437 16.95 3.24 3.20
C LEU A 437 18.24 3.65 2.47
N PRO A 438 19.37 2.98 2.77
CA PRO A 438 20.61 3.22 2.06
C PRO A 438 20.48 2.82 0.59
N TYR A 439 21.05 3.63 -0.29
CA TYR A 439 21.12 3.28 -1.70
C TYR A 439 21.99 2.03 -1.92
N PRO A 440 21.69 1.22 -2.96
CA PRO A 440 22.49 0.05 -3.27
C PRO A 440 23.97 0.37 -3.44
N THR A 441 24.80 -0.48 -2.89
CA THR A 441 26.26 -0.34 -2.94
C THR A 441 26.77 -0.17 -4.37
N PHE A 442 26.19 -0.92 -5.31
CA PHE A 442 26.55 -0.84 -6.72
C PHE A 442 26.27 0.54 -7.34
N GLU A 443 25.17 1.19 -6.97
CA GLU A 443 24.81 2.53 -7.49
C GLU A 443 25.80 3.59 -6.97
N ILE A 444 26.19 3.49 -5.69
CA ILE A 444 27.16 4.40 -5.07
C ILE A 444 28.55 4.22 -5.69
N GLN A 445 29.04 2.98 -5.83
CA GLN A 445 30.36 2.68 -6.37
C GLN A 445 30.51 3.09 -7.85
N ASN A 446 29.42 3.10 -8.62
CA ASN A 446 29.44 3.56 -10.00
C ASN A 446 29.12 5.06 -10.16
N GLY A 447 29.05 5.82 -9.07
CA GLY A 447 28.81 7.27 -9.09
C GLY A 447 27.44 7.68 -9.65
N ARG A 448 26.45 6.80 -9.56
CA ARG A 448 25.10 7.04 -10.10
C ARG A 448 24.21 7.77 -9.10
N ILE A 449 24.57 7.74 -7.84
CA ILE A 449 23.87 8.36 -6.70
C ILE A 449 24.78 9.39 -6.06
N GLN A 450 24.22 10.56 -5.75
CA GLN A 450 24.91 11.69 -5.10
C GLN A 450 24.53 11.81 -3.62
#